data_191cfcec9452e8216190390237427b65
#
_entry.id   191cfcec9452e8216190390237427b65
#
_cell.length_a   1.000
_cell.length_b   1.000
_cell.length_c   1.000
_cell.angle_alpha   90.00
_cell.angle_beta   90.00
_cell.angle_gamma   90.00
#
_symmetry.space_group_name_H-M   'P 1'
#
loop_
_entity.id
_entity.type
_entity.pdbx_description
1 polymer ?
#
loop_
_entity_poly.entity_id
_entity_poly.type
_entity_poly.pdbx_seq_one_letter_code
_entity_poly.pdbx_strand_id
1 'polypeptide(L)'
;MLLGAFLAISVLAAVGICAGSGVFETLGWLWVLPVSFAGTFVCLLVGFFLLMLGMSAAVDMKKPQEKDSPFYRAVAMNMIRLVVPLLRIRVVETGLEQAPASGRFLLVCNHLHEIDPAVLLRAFPKSQLAFISKREVSNMFLVGKFLHKMLGQPINRENDREALKTILSCIRVLDEDKASIAVFPEGGIRGGHVLHPLRHGVFKIALRAKVPIVVCTLRGTHTVLSKALKLQPSQVELHLVGVIPAEELAGQTAVQVGERVYEMMARDLGPELVLPRTEE
;
A
#
# COMPACT_ATOMS: atom_id res chain seq x y z
N MET A 1 6.96 14.16 8.25
CA MET A 1 6.65 14.87 9.50
C MET A 1 6.89 14.01 10.75
N LEU A 2 6.29 12.80 10.89
CA LEU A 2 6.43 11.98 12.11
C LEU A 2 7.88 11.57 12.42
N LEU A 3 8.64 11.09 11.44
CA LEU A 3 10.06 10.75 11.61
C LEU A 3 10.87 11.97 12.09
N GLY A 4 10.65 13.14 11.46
CA GLY A 4 11.32 14.37 11.88
C GLY A 4 10.98 14.79 13.31
N ALA A 5 9.71 14.62 13.72
CA ALA A 5 9.28 14.85 15.09
C ALA A 5 9.97 13.87 16.07
N PHE A 6 10.04 12.60 15.74
CA PHE A 6 10.72 11.60 16.59
C PHE A 6 12.21 11.90 16.72
N LEU A 7 12.88 12.27 15.64
CA LEU A 7 14.28 12.67 15.69
C LEU A 7 14.48 13.93 16.55
N ALA A 8 13.66 14.96 16.35
CA ALA A 8 13.75 16.20 17.12
C ALA A 8 13.51 15.96 18.64
N ILE A 9 12.47 15.18 18.98
CA ILE A 9 12.19 14.83 20.38
C ILE A 9 13.36 14.04 20.97
N SER A 10 13.93 13.11 20.23
CA SER A 10 15.06 12.30 20.70
C SER A 10 16.32 13.15 20.93
N VAL A 11 16.59 14.14 20.06
CA VAL A 11 17.69 15.09 20.26
C VAL A 11 17.45 15.94 21.52
N LEU A 12 16.26 16.53 21.66
CA LEU A 12 15.94 17.37 22.82
C LEU A 12 16.01 16.59 24.12
N ALA A 13 15.50 15.36 24.13
CA ALA A 13 15.58 14.50 25.33
C ALA A 13 17.02 14.14 25.66
N ALA A 14 17.85 13.79 24.69
CA ALA A 14 19.25 13.43 24.90
C ALA A 14 20.06 14.61 25.43
N VAL A 15 19.87 15.82 24.88
CA VAL A 15 20.51 17.04 25.35
C VAL A 15 20.03 17.38 26.77
N GLY A 16 18.71 17.27 27.02
CA GLY A 16 18.14 17.52 28.34
C GLY A 16 18.66 16.57 29.42
N ILE A 17 18.82 15.27 29.10
CA ILE A 17 19.40 14.28 30.02
C ILE A 17 20.87 14.63 30.33
N CYS A 18 21.66 14.95 29.31
CA CYS A 18 23.07 15.33 29.47
C CYS A 18 23.21 16.62 30.35
N ALA A 19 22.37 17.61 30.08
CA ALA A 19 22.39 18.87 30.86
C ALA A 19 21.96 18.65 32.31
N GLY A 20 20.88 17.91 32.54
CA GLY A 20 20.35 17.63 33.87
C GLY A 20 21.24 16.74 34.73
N SER A 21 22.05 15.88 34.11
CA SER A 21 23.00 15.00 34.84
C SER A 21 24.39 15.60 35.01
N GLY A 22 24.66 16.81 34.49
CA GLY A 22 25.98 17.45 34.57
C GLY A 22 27.08 16.77 33.75
N VAL A 23 26.72 15.80 32.87
CA VAL A 23 27.71 14.97 32.15
C VAL A 23 28.49 15.76 31.09
N PHE A 24 28.03 16.97 30.73
CA PHE A 24 28.77 17.85 29.82
C PHE A 24 30.10 18.35 30.41
N GLU A 25 30.24 18.35 31.75
CA GLU A 25 31.48 18.72 32.44
C GLU A 25 32.54 17.60 32.40
N THR A 26 32.16 16.40 31.89
CA THR A 26 33.02 15.22 31.83
C THR A 26 33.01 14.67 30.39
N LEU A 27 33.89 13.72 30.09
CA LEU A 27 33.85 12.99 28.81
C LEU A 27 32.65 12.01 28.73
N GLY A 28 31.84 11.88 29.76
CA GLY A 28 30.67 10.99 29.84
C GLY A 28 29.60 11.30 28.79
N TRP A 29 29.47 12.55 28.35
CA TRP A 29 28.51 12.95 27.32
C TRP A 29 28.72 12.23 25.99
N LEU A 30 29.95 11.78 25.65
CA LEU A 30 30.24 11.02 24.43
C LEU A 30 29.43 9.72 24.35
N TRP A 31 29.06 9.13 25.47
CA TRP A 31 28.26 7.91 25.56
C TRP A 31 26.81 8.18 25.96
N VAL A 32 26.57 9.09 26.89
CA VAL A 32 25.21 9.37 27.40
C VAL A 32 24.34 9.96 26.29
N LEU A 33 24.86 10.87 25.47
CA LEU A 33 24.09 11.55 24.44
C LEU A 33 23.61 10.56 23.35
N PRO A 34 24.46 9.75 22.70
CA PRO A 34 23.99 8.80 21.68
C PRO A 34 23.11 7.70 22.26
N VAL A 35 23.37 7.22 23.48
CA VAL A 35 22.55 6.20 24.12
C VAL A 35 21.16 6.75 24.47
N SER A 36 21.09 7.96 25.04
CA SER A 36 19.81 8.61 25.35
C SER A 36 19.01 8.94 24.09
N PHE A 37 19.68 9.39 23.02
CA PHE A 37 19.06 9.61 21.72
C PHE A 37 18.45 8.31 21.18
N ALA A 38 19.26 7.24 21.09
CA ALA A 38 18.83 5.94 20.56
C ALA A 38 17.70 5.34 21.42
N GLY A 39 17.83 5.39 22.75
CA GLY A 39 16.80 4.91 23.68
C GLY A 39 15.47 5.64 23.50
N THR A 40 15.50 6.98 23.49
CA THR A 40 14.28 7.78 23.26
C THR A 40 13.66 7.49 21.91
N PHE A 41 14.46 7.40 20.84
CA PHE A 41 13.97 7.10 19.50
C PHE A 41 13.30 5.73 19.43
N VAL A 42 13.91 4.70 20.02
CA VAL A 42 13.33 3.34 20.10
C VAL A 42 12.03 3.37 20.93
N CYS A 43 12.01 4.05 22.07
CA CYS A 43 10.77 4.19 22.87
C CYS A 43 9.63 4.84 22.09
N LEU A 44 9.90 5.87 21.28
CA LEU A 44 8.90 6.50 20.43
C LEU A 44 8.39 5.55 19.35
N LEU A 45 9.25 4.76 18.70
CA LEU A 45 8.86 3.75 17.73
C LEU A 45 7.97 2.67 18.37
N VAL A 46 8.39 2.15 19.51
CA VAL A 46 7.63 1.12 20.27
C VAL A 46 6.29 1.70 20.72
N GLY A 47 6.28 2.91 21.30
CA GLY A 47 5.05 3.60 21.71
C GLY A 47 4.06 3.79 20.56
N PHE A 48 4.55 4.20 19.39
CA PHE A 48 3.72 4.33 18.19
C PHE A 48 3.17 2.98 17.72
N PHE A 49 3.99 1.94 17.76
CA PHE A 49 3.54 0.58 17.41
C PHE A 49 2.47 0.07 18.40
N LEU A 50 2.68 0.26 19.69
CA LEU A 50 1.70 -0.10 20.73
C LEU A 50 0.39 0.68 20.57
N LEU A 51 0.45 1.97 20.21
CA LEU A 51 -0.73 2.77 19.87
C LEU A 51 -1.51 2.12 18.71
N MET A 52 -0.82 1.71 17.65
CA MET A 52 -1.47 1.02 16.52
C MET A 52 -2.11 -0.31 16.93
N LEU A 53 -1.47 -1.08 17.81
CA LEU A 53 -2.05 -2.31 18.37
C LEU A 53 -3.30 -2.02 19.21
N GLY A 54 -3.26 -1.00 20.06
CA GLY A 54 -4.41 -0.55 20.85
C GLY A 54 -5.58 -0.10 19.98
N MET A 55 -5.29 0.69 18.93
CA MET A 55 -6.28 1.09 17.94
C MET A 55 -6.90 -0.12 17.23
N SER A 56 -6.07 -1.12 16.87
CA SER A 56 -6.56 -2.35 16.26
C SER A 56 -7.47 -3.14 17.22
N ALA A 57 -7.12 -3.23 18.49
CA ALA A 57 -7.95 -3.90 19.50
C ALA A 57 -9.35 -3.29 19.62
N ALA A 58 -9.46 -1.97 19.42
CA ALA A 58 -10.74 -1.24 19.48
C ALA A 58 -11.64 -1.45 18.24
N VAL A 59 -11.13 -2.07 17.16
CA VAL A 59 -11.93 -2.29 15.94
C VAL A 59 -12.78 -3.55 16.04
N ASP A 60 -14.09 -3.37 15.99
CA ASP A 60 -15.05 -4.46 15.83
C ASP A 60 -15.26 -4.79 14.35
N MET A 61 -14.72 -5.94 13.91
CA MET A 61 -14.81 -6.41 12.51
C MET A 61 -16.22 -6.87 12.10
N LYS A 62 -17.14 -7.07 13.07
CA LYS A 62 -18.52 -7.48 12.78
C LYS A 62 -19.37 -6.28 12.36
N LYS A 63 -18.98 -5.07 12.75
CA LYS A 63 -19.70 -3.85 12.35
C LYS A 63 -19.30 -3.47 10.94
N PRO A 64 -20.26 -3.30 10.01
CA PRO A 64 -19.96 -2.87 8.66
C PRO A 64 -19.33 -1.47 8.69
N GLN A 65 -18.28 -1.28 7.88
CA GLN A 65 -17.66 0.04 7.73
C GLN A 65 -18.31 0.75 6.54
N GLU A 66 -19.06 1.81 6.83
CA GLU A 66 -19.83 2.52 5.81
C GLU A 66 -19.03 3.63 5.11
N LYS A 67 -18.05 4.20 5.82
CA LYS A 67 -17.23 5.31 5.31
C LYS A 67 -15.76 5.08 5.61
N ASP A 68 -14.89 5.58 4.74
CA ASP A 68 -13.44 5.63 5.01
C ASP A 68 -13.18 6.39 6.30
N SER A 69 -12.30 5.87 7.14
CA SER A 69 -11.91 6.53 8.39
C SER A 69 -10.68 7.41 8.16
N PRO A 70 -10.81 8.75 8.10
CA PRO A 70 -9.67 9.65 7.90
C PRO A 70 -8.60 9.48 8.99
N PHE A 71 -9.01 9.16 10.21
CA PHE A 71 -8.11 8.94 11.33
C PHE A 71 -7.23 7.70 11.13
N TYR A 72 -7.82 6.52 10.83
CA TYR A 72 -7.06 5.30 10.58
C TYR A 72 -6.18 5.43 9.34
N ARG A 73 -6.69 6.08 8.30
CA ARG A 73 -5.92 6.39 7.09
C ARG A 73 -4.72 7.29 7.40
N ALA A 74 -4.90 8.34 8.19
CA ALA A 74 -3.81 9.24 8.58
C ALA A 74 -2.73 8.50 9.39
N VAL A 75 -3.11 7.61 10.31
CA VAL A 75 -2.16 6.79 11.07
C VAL A 75 -1.41 5.83 10.13
N ALA A 76 -2.11 5.13 9.23
CA ALA A 76 -1.49 4.24 8.25
C ALA A 76 -0.50 5.01 7.35
N MET A 77 -0.89 6.18 6.85
CA MET A 77 -0.02 7.03 6.03
C MET A 77 1.21 7.53 6.80
N ASN A 78 1.06 7.87 8.09
CA ASN A 78 2.20 8.26 8.93
C ASN A 78 3.12 7.07 9.20
N MET A 79 2.58 5.86 9.38
CA MET A 79 3.38 4.63 9.47
C MET A 79 4.20 4.41 8.19
N ILE A 80 3.58 4.52 7.02
CA ILE A 80 4.26 4.37 5.74
C ILE A 80 5.39 5.41 5.60
N ARG A 81 5.10 6.68 5.92
CA ARG A 81 6.09 7.77 5.88
C ARG A 81 7.22 7.59 6.89
N LEU A 82 7.00 6.85 7.96
CA LEU A 82 8.02 6.50 8.94
C LEU A 82 8.84 5.29 8.47
N VAL A 83 8.20 4.22 8.03
CA VAL A 83 8.82 2.94 7.70
C VAL A 83 9.64 3.01 6.42
N VAL A 84 9.14 3.68 5.37
CA VAL A 84 9.82 3.78 4.07
C VAL A 84 11.26 4.33 4.19
N PRO A 85 11.52 5.47 4.85
CA PRO A 85 12.89 5.95 5.03
C PRO A 85 13.70 5.12 6.03
N LEU A 86 13.08 4.56 7.08
CA LEU A 86 13.77 3.67 8.04
C LEU A 86 14.32 2.41 7.36
N LEU A 87 13.56 1.84 6.41
CA LEU A 87 14.00 0.72 5.59
C LEU A 87 14.89 1.15 4.41
N ARG A 88 15.25 2.46 4.33
CA ARG A 88 16.09 3.04 3.27
C ARG A 88 15.53 2.78 1.87
N ILE A 89 14.19 2.78 1.73
CA ILE A 89 13.51 2.57 0.46
C ILE A 89 13.45 3.90 -0.30
N ARG A 90 14.05 3.94 -1.49
CA ARG A 90 13.89 5.03 -2.44
C ARG A 90 12.78 4.65 -3.42
N VAL A 91 11.67 5.37 -3.38
CA VAL A 91 10.57 5.19 -4.32
C VAL A 91 10.72 6.21 -5.44
N VAL A 92 10.84 5.71 -6.67
CA VAL A 92 10.82 6.51 -7.90
C VAL A 92 9.43 6.38 -8.51
N GLU A 93 8.73 7.49 -8.63
CA GLU A 93 7.37 7.58 -9.14
C GLU A 93 7.38 8.29 -10.50
N THR A 94 6.75 7.70 -11.52
CA THR A 94 6.67 8.25 -12.88
C THR A 94 5.27 8.12 -13.44
N GLY A 95 4.85 9.06 -14.30
CA GLY A 95 3.55 9.06 -14.97
C GLY A 95 2.35 9.43 -14.10
N LEU A 96 2.55 9.74 -12.80
CA LEU A 96 1.45 10.02 -11.86
C LEU A 96 0.62 11.25 -12.21
N GLU A 97 1.15 12.16 -13.02
CA GLU A 97 0.45 13.32 -13.56
C GLU A 97 -0.74 12.94 -14.46
N GLN A 98 -0.75 11.72 -15.00
CA GLN A 98 -1.85 11.18 -15.81
C GLN A 98 -3.01 10.66 -14.95
N ALA A 99 -2.83 10.53 -13.64
CA ALA A 99 -3.88 10.05 -12.76
C ALA A 99 -5.09 10.99 -12.78
N PRO A 100 -6.33 10.44 -12.73
CA PRO A 100 -7.52 11.27 -12.67
C PRO A 100 -7.45 12.29 -11.51
N ALA A 101 -7.58 13.56 -11.82
CA ALA A 101 -7.53 14.65 -10.84
C ALA A 101 -8.74 14.62 -9.88
N SER A 102 -9.85 14.05 -10.32
CA SER A 102 -11.09 13.91 -9.57
C SER A 102 -11.85 12.64 -9.98
N GLY A 103 -12.86 12.28 -9.20
CA GLY A 103 -13.64 11.07 -9.40
C GLY A 103 -12.97 9.81 -8.83
N ARG A 104 -13.65 8.69 -8.98
CA ARG A 104 -13.19 7.37 -8.54
C ARG A 104 -12.69 6.56 -9.71
N PHE A 105 -11.82 5.60 -9.43
CA PHE A 105 -11.22 4.74 -10.44
C PHE A 105 -10.94 3.34 -9.88
N LEU A 106 -10.74 2.39 -10.76
CA LEU A 106 -10.14 1.10 -10.46
C LEU A 106 -8.63 1.20 -10.73
N LEU A 107 -7.80 1.11 -9.68
CA LEU A 107 -6.36 1.01 -9.82
C LEU A 107 -5.96 -0.45 -9.91
N VAL A 108 -5.19 -0.79 -10.93
CA VAL A 108 -4.65 -2.14 -11.13
C VAL A 108 -3.13 -2.08 -11.20
N CYS A 109 -2.46 -3.02 -10.53
CA CYS A 109 -1.00 -3.07 -10.45
C CYS A 109 -0.55 -4.54 -10.32
N ASN A 110 0.67 -4.88 -10.79
CA ASN A 110 1.29 -6.17 -10.50
C ASN A 110 1.68 -6.30 -9.02
N HIS A 111 1.85 -7.52 -8.52
CA HIS A 111 2.06 -7.79 -7.10
C HIS A 111 3.31 -8.62 -6.85
N LEU A 112 4.35 -7.98 -6.32
CA LEU A 112 5.67 -8.56 -6.09
C LEU A 112 5.97 -8.81 -4.60
N HIS A 113 5.35 -8.01 -3.69
CA HIS A 113 5.66 -8.06 -2.26
C HIS A 113 4.53 -7.43 -1.42
N GLU A 114 4.44 -7.82 -0.14
CA GLU A 114 3.44 -7.31 0.81
C GLU A 114 3.52 -5.80 1.06
N ILE A 115 4.62 -5.16 0.68
CA ILE A 115 4.80 -3.70 0.79
C ILE A 115 4.13 -2.92 -0.37
N ASP A 116 3.74 -3.57 -1.47
CA ASP A 116 3.17 -2.93 -2.66
C ASP A 116 1.97 -2.03 -2.33
N PRO A 117 1.01 -2.44 -1.48
CA PRO A 117 -0.08 -1.56 -1.07
C PRO A 117 0.39 -0.26 -0.42
N ALA A 118 1.48 -0.30 0.36
CA ALA A 118 2.03 0.89 1.01
C ALA A 118 2.65 1.86 -0.01
N VAL A 119 3.29 1.35 -1.06
CA VAL A 119 3.81 2.16 -2.17
C VAL A 119 2.66 2.86 -2.89
N LEU A 120 1.58 2.13 -3.22
CA LEU A 120 0.40 2.69 -3.88
C LEU A 120 -0.33 3.73 -2.99
N LEU A 121 -0.50 3.45 -1.70
CA LEU A 121 -1.08 4.43 -0.76
C LEU A 121 -0.27 5.73 -0.71
N ARG A 122 1.06 5.59 -0.72
CA ARG A 122 1.96 6.75 -0.71
C ARG A 122 1.83 7.59 -1.99
N ALA A 123 1.75 6.94 -3.14
CA ALA A 123 1.67 7.58 -4.46
C ALA A 123 0.31 8.24 -4.73
N PHE A 124 -0.79 7.68 -4.18
CA PHE A 124 -2.15 8.16 -4.38
C PHE A 124 -2.80 8.66 -3.08
N PRO A 125 -2.22 9.66 -2.38
CA PRO A 125 -2.67 10.05 -1.03
C PRO A 125 -4.05 10.69 -1.01
N LYS A 126 -4.53 11.23 -2.13
CA LYS A 126 -5.83 11.90 -2.26
C LYS A 126 -6.96 10.97 -2.71
N SER A 127 -6.64 9.79 -3.22
CA SER A 127 -7.61 8.92 -3.91
C SER A 127 -8.36 7.99 -2.97
N GLN A 128 -8.06 7.99 -1.67
CA GLN A 128 -8.72 7.13 -0.67
C GLN A 128 -8.78 5.65 -1.13
N LEU A 129 -7.65 5.08 -1.54
CA LEU A 129 -7.62 3.71 -2.04
C LEU A 129 -8.15 2.70 -1.01
N ALA A 130 -9.11 1.88 -1.44
CA ALA A 130 -9.62 0.71 -0.74
C ALA A 130 -9.12 -0.55 -1.48
N PHE A 131 -8.40 -1.43 -0.77
CA PHE A 131 -7.78 -2.59 -1.40
C PHE A 131 -8.68 -3.81 -1.39
N ILE A 132 -8.71 -4.53 -2.52
CA ILE A 132 -9.17 -5.91 -2.53
C ILE A 132 -8.03 -6.76 -1.96
N SER A 133 -8.28 -7.43 -0.84
CA SER A 133 -7.29 -8.26 -0.15
C SER A 133 -7.76 -9.69 0.04
N LYS A 134 -6.82 -10.63 0.14
CA LYS A 134 -7.11 -12.01 0.49
C LYS A 134 -7.75 -12.07 1.89
N ARG A 135 -8.69 -13.00 2.12
CA ARG A 135 -9.42 -13.13 3.39
C ARG A 135 -8.49 -13.27 4.59
N GLU A 136 -7.38 -14.00 4.43
CA GLU A 136 -6.38 -14.21 5.48
C GLU A 136 -5.70 -12.90 5.90
N VAL A 137 -5.41 -12.02 4.94
CA VAL A 137 -4.86 -10.68 5.22
C VAL A 137 -5.86 -9.83 5.99
N SER A 138 -7.15 -9.92 5.62
CA SER A 138 -8.23 -9.22 6.33
C SER A 138 -8.42 -9.72 7.77
N ASN A 139 -8.01 -10.95 8.07
CA ASN A 139 -8.06 -11.51 9.42
C ASN A 139 -6.82 -11.19 10.27
N MET A 140 -5.78 -10.60 9.70
CA MET A 140 -4.60 -10.17 10.46
C MET A 140 -4.96 -9.07 11.45
N PHE A 141 -4.45 -9.21 12.69
CA PHE A 141 -4.84 -8.33 13.80
C PHE A 141 -4.58 -6.85 13.52
N LEU A 142 -3.44 -6.48 12.97
CA LEU A 142 -3.11 -5.08 12.67
C LEU A 142 -3.62 -4.69 11.27
N VAL A 143 -3.09 -5.33 10.23
CA VAL A 143 -3.33 -4.96 8.84
C VAL A 143 -4.81 -5.07 8.47
N GLY A 144 -5.47 -6.19 8.85
CA GLY A 144 -6.88 -6.43 8.54
C GLY A 144 -7.81 -5.39 9.13
N LYS A 145 -7.53 -4.95 10.36
CA LYS A 145 -8.33 -3.93 11.04
C LYS A 145 -8.18 -2.54 10.43
N PHE A 146 -6.98 -2.17 10.04
CA PHE A 146 -6.73 -0.94 9.29
C PHE A 146 -7.38 -0.98 7.90
N LEU A 147 -7.23 -2.09 7.16
CA LEU A 147 -7.92 -2.28 5.88
C LEU A 147 -9.44 -2.14 6.04
N HIS A 148 -10.04 -2.79 7.06
CA HIS A 148 -11.47 -2.68 7.35
C HIS A 148 -11.89 -1.21 7.53
N LYS A 149 -11.16 -0.44 8.35
CA LYS A 149 -11.43 0.99 8.58
C LYS A 149 -11.21 1.87 7.34
N MET A 150 -10.45 1.38 6.38
CA MET A 150 -10.17 2.03 5.08
C MET A 150 -10.99 1.44 3.93
N LEU A 151 -12.16 0.83 4.23
CA LEU A 151 -13.07 0.22 3.25
C LEU A 151 -12.46 -0.97 2.47
N GLY A 152 -11.45 -1.64 3.00
CA GLY A 152 -10.86 -2.82 2.38
C GLY A 152 -11.89 -3.91 2.12
N GLN A 153 -11.77 -4.59 0.99
CA GLN A 153 -12.71 -5.55 0.44
C GLN A 153 -12.10 -6.96 0.49
N PRO A 154 -12.44 -7.80 1.48
CA PRO A 154 -11.94 -9.17 1.53
C PRO A 154 -12.54 -10.02 0.42
N ILE A 155 -11.70 -10.75 -0.31
CA ILE A 155 -12.14 -11.67 -1.37
C ILE A 155 -11.79 -13.11 -1.03
N ASN A 156 -12.78 -14.00 -1.17
CA ASN A 156 -12.57 -15.43 -1.20
C ASN A 156 -12.48 -15.87 -2.68
N ARG A 157 -11.30 -16.27 -3.11
CA ARG A 157 -11.01 -16.62 -4.51
C ARG A 157 -11.35 -18.06 -4.85
N GLU A 158 -11.63 -18.89 -3.85
CA GLU A 158 -11.98 -20.30 -3.98
C GLU A 158 -13.51 -20.48 -4.07
N ASN A 159 -14.27 -19.41 -3.83
CA ASN A 159 -15.72 -19.42 -3.88
C ASN A 159 -16.23 -18.28 -4.77
N ASP A 160 -16.65 -18.62 -5.98
CA ASP A 160 -17.13 -17.65 -6.98
C ASP A 160 -18.31 -16.81 -6.49
N ARG A 161 -19.21 -17.39 -5.70
CA ARG A 161 -20.36 -16.67 -5.15
C ARG A 161 -19.95 -15.62 -4.13
N GLU A 162 -18.95 -15.92 -3.28
CA GLU A 162 -18.39 -14.96 -2.33
C GLU A 162 -17.55 -13.90 -3.06
N ALA A 163 -16.77 -14.31 -4.05
CA ALA A 163 -15.99 -13.37 -4.88
C ALA A 163 -16.93 -12.37 -5.58
N LEU A 164 -18.07 -12.84 -6.10
CA LEU A 164 -19.07 -11.96 -6.72
C LEU A 164 -19.64 -10.95 -5.71
N LYS A 165 -19.90 -11.35 -4.46
CA LYS A 165 -20.35 -10.41 -3.42
C LYS A 165 -19.32 -9.31 -3.17
N THR A 166 -18.02 -9.65 -3.14
CA THR A 166 -16.95 -8.66 -2.99
C THR A 166 -16.91 -7.71 -4.18
N ILE A 167 -17.05 -8.21 -5.41
CA ILE A 167 -17.12 -7.37 -6.62
C ILE A 167 -18.28 -6.38 -6.53
N LEU A 168 -19.48 -6.85 -6.14
CA LEU A 168 -20.65 -5.99 -5.96
C LEU A 168 -20.46 -4.94 -4.84
N SER A 169 -19.74 -5.31 -3.76
CA SER A 169 -19.38 -4.36 -2.71
C SER A 169 -18.42 -3.29 -3.22
N CYS A 170 -17.42 -3.66 -4.03
CA CYS A 170 -16.51 -2.70 -4.66
C CYS A 170 -17.26 -1.71 -5.56
N ILE A 171 -18.19 -2.20 -6.39
CA ILE A 171 -19.04 -1.36 -7.24
C ILE A 171 -19.82 -0.35 -6.39
N ARG A 172 -20.45 -0.79 -5.31
CA ARG A 172 -21.17 0.11 -4.39
C ARG A 172 -20.26 1.18 -3.79
N VAL A 173 -19.04 0.83 -3.38
CA VAL A 173 -18.05 1.79 -2.84
C VAL A 173 -17.72 2.88 -3.86
N LEU A 174 -17.60 2.51 -5.14
CA LEU A 174 -17.35 3.45 -6.24
C LEU A 174 -18.59 4.31 -6.56
N ASP A 175 -19.77 3.69 -6.70
CA ASP A 175 -21.03 4.38 -7.03
C ASP A 175 -21.44 5.38 -5.95
N GLU A 176 -21.15 5.08 -4.67
CA GLU A 176 -21.42 5.96 -3.54
C GLU A 176 -20.28 6.97 -3.28
N ASP A 177 -19.32 7.11 -4.20
CA ASP A 177 -18.16 8.02 -4.13
C ASP A 177 -17.35 7.93 -2.82
N LYS A 178 -17.27 6.72 -2.23
CA LYS A 178 -16.60 6.52 -0.94
C LYS A 178 -15.09 6.38 -1.04
N ALA A 179 -14.61 5.62 -2.03
CA ALA A 179 -13.20 5.36 -2.25
C ALA A 179 -12.93 4.85 -3.67
N SER A 180 -11.72 5.01 -4.18
CA SER A 180 -11.23 4.29 -5.35
C SER A 180 -10.82 2.88 -4.94
N ILE A 181 -10.99 1.91 -5.84
CA ILE A 181 -10.64 0.51 -5.57
C ILE A 181 -9.26 0.21 -6.13
N ALA A 182 -8.40 -0.40 -5.33
CA ALA A 182 -7.10 -0.88 -5.77
C ALA A 182 -7.06 -2.42 -5.71
N VAL A 183 -6.53 -3.03 -6.76
CA VAL A 183 -6.44 -4.48 -6.88
C VAL A 183 -5.14 -4.91 -7.55
N PHE A 184 -4.64 -6.06 -7.09
CA PHE A 184 -3.57 -6.81 -7.75
C PHE A 184 -4.23 -7.98 -8.49
N PRO A 185 -4.44 -7.84 -9.82
CA PRO A 185 -5.30 -8.76 -10.58
C PRO A 185 -4.70 -10.15 -10.79
N GLU A 186 -3.39 -10.33 -10.55
CA GLU A 186 -2.74 -11.64 -10.53
C GLU A 186 -3.31 -12.59 -9.47
N GLY A 187 -3.93 -12.01 -8.46
CA GLY A 187 -4.57 -12.79 -7.43
C GLY A 187 -3.65 -13.19 -6.27
N GLY A 188 -2.45 -12.66 -6.14
CA GLY A 188 -1.51 -12.89 -5.04
C GLY A 188 -0.07 -12.77 -5.49
N ILE A 189 0.85 -12.73 -4.54
CA ILE A 189 2.28 -12.79 -4.81
C ILE A 189 2.61 -14.20 -5.28
N ARG A 190 3.26 -14.28 -6.44
CA ARG A 190 3.68 -15.54 -7.04
C ARG A 190 5.19 -15.57 -7.22
N GLY A 191 5.76 -16.76 -7.42
CA GLY A 191 7.19 -16.92 -7.63
C GLY A 191 7.72 -16.24 -8.89
N GLY A 192 9.05 -16.04 -8.96
CA GLY A 192 9.75 -15.51 -10.12
C GLY A 192 9.77 -13.98 -10.23
N HIS A 193 8.99 -13.25 -9.44
CA HIS A 193 8.91 -11.78 -9.46
C HIS A 193 8.58 -11.20 -10.84
N VAL A 194 7.80 -11.94 -11.62
CA VAL A 194 7.36 -11.61 -12.97
C VAL A 194 5.84 -11.41 -13.00
N LEU A 195 5.35 -10.71 -14.01
CA LEU A 195 3.92 -10.55 -14.26
C LEU A 195 3.29 -11.90 -14.63
N HIS A 196 2.27 -12.30 -13.89
CA HIS A 196 1.47 -13.49 -14.13
C HIS A 196 0.15 -13.16 -14.84
N PRO A 197 -0.53 -14.15 -15.44
CA PRO A 197 -1.86 -13.96 -16.03
C PRO A 197 -2.84 -13.33 -15.03
N LEU A 198 -3.66 -12.40 -15.54
CA LEU A 198 -4.60 -11.65 -14.73
C LEU A 198 -5.93 -12.38 -14.56
N ARG A 199 -6.56 -12.22 -13.40
CA ARG A 199 -7.93 -12.68 -13.15
C ARG A 199 -8.92 -11.67 -13.71
N HIS A 200 -9.58 -11.98 -14.79
CA HIS A 200 -10.45 -11.04 -15.51
C HIS A 200 -11.69 -10.58 -14.72
N GLY A 201 -12.15 -11.38 -13.74
CA GLY A 201 -13.35 -11.07 -12.95
C GLY A 201 -13.35 -9.72 -12.25
N VAL A 202 -12.18 -9.20 -11.87
CA VAL A 202 -12.05 -7.90 -11.18
C VAL A 202 -12.37 -6.72 -12.09
N PHE A 203 -12.19 -6.84 -13.40
CA PHE A 203 -12.49 -5.77 -14.36
C PHE A 203 -13.98 -5.48 -14.49
N LYS A 204 -14.86 -6.43 -14.06
CA LYS A 204 -16.30 -6.19 -13.95
C LYS A 204 -16.61 -5.01 -13.05
N ILE A 205 -15.70 -4.67 -12.11
CA ILE A 205 -15.87 -3.52 -11.20
C ILE A 205 -15.90 -2.23 -12.03
N ALA A 206 -14.88 -1.96 -12.84
CA ALA A 206 -14.81 -0.74 -13.65
C ALA A 206 -15.92 -0.69 -14.71
N LEU A 207 -16.19 -1.83 -15.37
CA LEU A 207 -17.26 -1.95 -16.38
C LEU A 207 -18.65 -1.62 -15.82
N ARG A 208 -18.96 -2.05 -14.59
CA ARG A 208 -20.27 -1.85 -13.97
C ARG A 208 -20.40 -0.48 -13.32
N ALA A 209 -19.36 -0.03 -12.59
CA ALA A 209 -19.32 1.27 -11.95
C ALA A 209 -19.04 2.42 -12.96
N LYS A 210 -18.72 2.09 -14.22
CA LYS A 210 -18.39 3.07 -15.29
C LYS A 210 -17.33 4.07 -14.86
N VAL A 211 -16.24 3.54 -14.25
CA VAL A 211 -15.09 4.33 -13.81
C VAL A 211 -13.85 4.01 -14.65
N PRO A 212 -12.90 4.94 -14.80
CA PRO A 212 -11.66 4.67 -15.52
C PRO A 212 -10.82 3.63 -14.79
N ILE A 213 -9.92 2.95 -15.55
CA ILE A 213 -8.92 2.05 -15.01
C ILE A 213 -7.56 2.74 -15.05
N VAL A 214 -6.93 2.89 -13.89
CA VAL A 214 -5.56 3.39 -13.76
C VAL A 214 -4.64 2.17 -13.72
N VAL A 215 -3.76 2.05 -14.72
CA VAL A 215 -2.85 0.91 -14.87
C VAL A 215 -1.47 1.32 -14.37
N CYS A 216 -0.97 0.62 -13.37
CA CYS A 216 0.35 0.84 -12.79
C CYS A 216 1.21 -0.43 -12.87
N THR A 217 2.53 -0.25 -12.84
CA THR A 217 3.51 -1.31 -12.65
C THR A 217 4.45 -0.98 -11.50
N LEU A 218 4.88 -2.03 -10.82
CA LEU A 218 5.87 -1.97 -9.73
C LEU A 218 7.08 -2.83 -10.07
N ARG A 219 8.28 -2.33 -9.71
CA ARG A 219 9.54 -3.04 -9.79
C ARG A 219 10.33 -2.90 -8.49
N GLY A 220 11.10 -3.92 -8.15
CA GLY A 220 12.09 -3.87 -7.07
C GLY A 220 11.55 -4.08 -5.65
N THR A 221 10.24 -4.12 -5.41
CA THR A 221 9.68 -4.28 -4.05
C THR A 221 10.05 -5.61 -3.41
N HIS A 222 10.21 -6.69 -4.18
CA HIS A 222 10.64 -8.01 -3.71
C HIS A 222 12.03 -7.99 -3.04
N THR A 223 12.87 -6.99 -3.34
CA THR A 223 14.22 -6.88 -2.75
C THR A 223 14.24 -6.13 -1.42
N VAL A 224 13.15 -5.46 -1.06
CA VAL A 224 13.10 -4.53 0.09
C VAL A 224 13.50 -5.20 1.39
N LEU A 225 12.87 -6.31 1.74
CA LEU A 225 13.13 -6.97 3.03
C LEU A 225 14.54 -7.53 3.10
N SER A 226 15.02 -8.18 2.05
CA SER A 226 16.37 -8.75 2.00
C SER A 226 17.47 -7.71 2.07
N LYS A 227 17.27 -6.54 1.44
CA LYS A 227 18.20 -5.41 1.51
C LYS A 227 18.13 -4.70 2.86
N ALA A 228 16.93 -4.52 3.41
CA ALA A 228 16.76 -3.91 4.73
C ALA A 228 17.49 -4.68 5.83
N LEU A 229 17.41 -6.03 5.82
CA LEU A 229 18.15 -6.90 6.76
C LEU A 229 19.67 -6.76 6.61
N LYS A 230 20.16 -6.37 5.44
CA LYS A 230 21.59 -6.11 5.17
C LYS A 230 21.96 -4.62 5.35
N LEU A 231 21.04 -3.78 5.83
CA LEU A 231 21.18 -2.33 5.95
C LEU A 231 21.50 -1.64 4.62
N GLN A 232 21.12 -2.25 3.51
CA GLN A 232 21.33 -1.74 2.15
C GLN A 232 20.12 -0.95 1.67
N PRO A 233 20.29 0.12 0.87
CA PRO A 233 19.18 0.85 0.28
C PRO A 233 18.48 0.01 -0.79
N SER A 234 17.17 0.16 -0.89
CA SER A 234 16.33 -0.43 -1.94
C SER A 234 15.81 0.66 -2.87
N GLN A 235 15.77 0.38 -4.16
CA GLN A 235 15.03 1.19 -5.11
C GLN A 235 13.76 0.44 -5.51
N VAL A 236 12.65 1.15 -5.43
CA VAL A 236 11.32 0.71 -5.86
C VAL A 236 10.86 1.68 -6.93
N GLU A 237 10.42 1.18 -8.06
CA GLU A 237 9.89 1.98 -9.15
C GLU A 237 8.39 1.72 -9.27
N LEU A 238 7.62 2.81 -9.24
CA LEU A 238 6.18 2.82 -9.53
C LEU A 238 5.97 3.65 -10.78
N HIS A 239 5.44 3.02 -11.81
CA HIS A 239 5.07 3.68 -13.05
C HIS A 239 3.56 3.62 -13.28
N LEU A 240 2.91 4.77 -13.50
CA LEU A 240 1.58 4.82 -14.04
C LEU A 240 1.70 4.70 -15.57
N VAL A 241 1.38 3.50 -16.08
CA VAL A 241 1.55 3.14 -17.51
C VAL A 241 0.52 3.85 -18.38
N GLY A 242 -0.67 4.09 -17.84
CA GLY A 242 -1.73 4.79 -18.53
C GLY A 242 -3.07 4.67 -17.84
N VAL A 243 -4.03 5.40 -18.37
CA VAL A 243 -5.43 5.40 -17.91
C VAL A 243 -6.31 4.98 -19.06
N ILE A 244 -7.20 4.01 -18.82
CA ILE A 244 -8.25 3.62 -19.76
C ILE A 244 -9.52 4.37 -19.33
N PRO A 245 -10.01 5.34 -20.11
CA PRO A 245 -11.21 6.09 -19.80
C PRO A 245 -12.45 5.19 -19.73
N ALA A 246 -13.44 5.58 -18.93
CA ALA A 246 -14.67 4.78 -18.77
C ALA A 246 -15.44 4.60 -20.10
N GLU A 247 -15.38 5.61 -20.94
CA GLU A 247 -16.04 5.62 -22.27
C GLU A 247 -15.48 4.52 -23.20
N GLU A 248 -14.18 4.26 -23.11
CA GLU A 248 -13.51 3.22 -23.89
C GLU A 248 -13.85 1.80 -23.40
N LEU A 249 -14.39 1.66 -22.19
CA LEU A 249 -14.79 0.36 -21.64
C LEU A 249 -16.18 -0.08 -22.15
N ALA A 250 -16.95 0.83 -22.74
CA ALA A 250 -18.31 0.55 -23.19
C ALA A 250 -18.33 -0.56 -24.26
N GLY A 251 -19.18 -1.58 -24.04
CA GLY A 251 -19.31 -2.73 -24.94
C GLY A 251 -18.20 -3.78 -24.84
N GLN A 252 -17.16 -3.56 -24.03
CA GLN A 252 -16.11 -4.55 -23.83
C GLN A 252 -16.51 -5.58 -22.77
N THR A 253 -15.95 -6.79 -22.91
CA THR A 253 -16.03 -7.83 -21.89
C THR A 253 -14.90 -7.69 -20.87
N ALA A 254 -15.06 -8.26 -19.67
CA ALA A 254 -14.01 -8.26 -18.65
C ALA A 254 -12.72 -8.98 -19.11
N VAL A 255 -12.83 -9.92 -20.05
CA VAL A 255 -11.69 -10.61 -20.66
C VAL A 255 -10.92 -9.66 -21.57
N GLN A 256 -11.61 -8.97 -22.49
CA GLN A 256 -10.98 -8.00 -23.40
C GLN A 256 -10.27 -6.88 -22.63
N VAL A 257 -10.91 -6.33 -21.60
CA VAL A 257 -10.29 -5.31 -20.72
C VAL A 257 -9.08 -5.88 -19.99
N GLY A 258 -9.18 -7.11 -19.47
CA GLY A 258 -8.08 -7.76 -18.76
C GLY A 258 -6.87 -8.02 -19.67
N GLU A 259 -7.08 -8.47 -20.89
CA GLU A 259 -6.01 -8.65 -21.88
C GLU A 259 -5.34 -7.32 -22.24
N ARG A 260 -6.14 -6.28 -22.51
CA ARG A 260 -5.60 -4.93 -22.77
C ARG A 260 -4.73 -4.42 -21.61
N VAL A 261 -5.18 -4.58 -20.37
CA VAL A 261 -4.41 -4.19 -19.19
C VAL A 261 -3.13 -5.01 -19.06
N TYR A 262 -3.22 -6.34 -19.30
CA TYR A 262 -2.04 -7.21 -19.29
C TYR A 262 -1.00 -6.78 -20.32
N GLU A 263 -1.41 -6.48 -21.54
CA GLU A 263 -0.51 -6.01 -22.60
C GLU A 263 0.16 -4.67 -22.26
N MET A 264 -0.60 -3.73 -21.66
CA MET A 264 -0.03 -2.46 -21.18
C MET A 264 1.05 -2.71 -20.13
N MET A 265 0.77 -3.53 -19.11
CA MET A 265 1.74 -3.87 -18.06
C MET A 265 2.94 -4.63 -18.63
N ALA A 266 2.71 -5.64 -19.49
CA ALA A 266 3.77 -6.46 -20.06
C ALA A 266 4.72 -5.66 -20.94
N ARG A 267 4.19 -4.72 -21.73
CA ARG A 267 5.00 -3.81 -22.57
C ARG A 267 5.88 -2.91 -21.72
N ASP A 268 5.34 -2.38 -20.62
CA ASP A 268 6.10 -1.52 -19.71
C ASP A 268 7.18 -2.31 -18.95
N LEU A 269 6.84 -3.48 -18.41
CA LEU A 269 7.76 -4.31 -17.63
C LEU A 269 8.91 -4.90 -18.45
N GLY A 270 8.67 -5.16 -19.75
CA GLY A 270 9.63 -5.84 -20.62
C GLY A 270 9.61 -7.36 -20.48
N PRO A 271 10.14 -8.09 -21.49
CA PRO A 271 9.99 -9.53 -21.60
C PRO A 271 10.63 -10.32 -20.43
N GLU A 272 11.65 -9.78 -19.79
CA GLU A 272 12.35 -10.41 -18.67
C GLU A 272 11.53 -10.43 -17.37
N LEU A 273 10.54 -9.55 -17.25
CA LEU A 273 9.65 -9.45 -16.08
C LEU A 273 8.23 -9.93 -16.37
N VAL A 274 8.05 -10.68 -17.44
CA VAL A 274 6.74 -11.23 -17.85
C VAL A 274 6.86 -12.73 -17.99
N LEU A 275 5.92 -13.47 -17.40
CA LEU A 275 5.88 -14.91 -17.58
C LEU A 275 5.59 -15.24 -19.06
N PRO A 276 6.41 -16.08 -19.74
CA PRO A 276 6.11 -16.50 -21.10
C PRO A 276 4.72 -17.13 -21.15
N ARG A 277 3.88 -16.66 -22.09
CA ARG A 277 2.61 -17.35 -22.37
C ARG A 277 2.96 -18.68 -23.06
N THR A 278 2.69 -19.80 -22.41
CA THR A 278 2.61 -21.08 -23.12
C THR A 278 1.44 -20.98 -24.08
N GLU A 279 1.74 -21.09 -25.38
CA GLU A 279 0.69 -21.27 -26.39
C GLU A 279 -0.04 -22.58 -26.07
N GLU A 280 -1.30 -22.48 -25.56
CA GLU A 280 -2.23 -23.59 -25.47
C GLU A 280 -3.01 -23.74 -26.77
#